data_e196b6af1b7af4b4ff37ae9c65866ead
#
_entry.id   e196b6af1b7af4b4ff37ae9c65866ead
#
_cell.length_a   1.000
_cell.length_b   1.000
_cell.length_c   1.000
_cell.angle_alpha   90.00
_cell.angle_beta   90.00
_cell.angle_gamma   90.00
#
_symmetry.space_group_name_H-M   'P 1'
#
loop_
_entity.id
_entity.type
_entity.pdbx_description
1 polymer ?
#
loop_
_entity_poly.entity_id
_entity_poly.type
_entity_poly.pdbx_seq_one_letter_code
_entity_poly.pdbx_strand_id
1 'polypeptide(L)'
;MSNKALVVVDIQNDYFPGGAMELVGSTEAASVAAKVKAHFKAEGLPVFMVQHISTRPNATFFLPNTRGVEIHESVKLEEGDQHVVKHYPNSFRETNLLELLQTQGVEELTIVGMMTHMCIDTTVRAASDLGFKVELIGNACATKNLEHDGRIVAAADVHAAYLAAIHGSFAAVTEWKN
;
A
#
# COMPACT_ATOMS: atom_id res chain seq x y z
N MET A 1 15.60 13.35 15.81
CA MET A 1 14.19 13.01 15.51
C MET A 1 14.24 11.93 14.44
N SER A 2 13.39 10.93 14.50
CA SER A 2 13.35 9.88 13.47
C SER A 2 12.85 10.50 12.15
N ASN A 3 13.57 10.24 11.06
CA ASN A 3 13.22 10.67 9.70
C ASN A 3 12.42 9.58 8.94
N LYS A 4 11.70 8.74 9.68
CA LYS A 4 10.95 7.58 9.18
C LYS A 4 9.44 7.88 9.15
N ALA A 5 8.75 7.41 8.10
CA ALA A 5 7.30 7.50 7.95
C ALA A 5 6.68 6.17 7.50
N LEU A 6 5.40 5.98 7.81
CA LEU A 6 4.58 4.89 7.28
C LEU A 6 3.75 5.38 6.11
N VAL A 7 3.72 4.60 5.02
CA VAL A 7 2.81 4.78 3.88
C VAL A 7 1.89 3.56 3.79
N VAL A 8 0.60 3.77 4.04
CA VAL A 8 -0.45 2.74 3.93
C VAL A 8 -1.14 2.92 2.59
N VAL A 9 -1.01 1.92 1.69
CA VAL A 9 -1.42 2.03 0.30
C VAL A 9 -2.68 1.19 0.04
N ASP A 10 -3.77 1.87 -0.36
CA ASP A 10 -4.97 1.27 -0.94
C ASP A 10 -5.60 0.11 -0.13
N ILE A 11 -5.60 0.19 1.21
CA ILE A 11 -6.36 -0.75 2.04
C ILE A 11 -7.81 -0.26 2.08
N GLN A 12 -8.59 -0.62 1.04
CA GLN A 12 -9.93 -0.11 0.75
C GLN A 12 -10.95 -1.25 0.61
N ASN A 13 -12.22 -0.97 0.86
CA ASN A 13 -13.28 -1.97 1.02
C ASN A 13 -13.47 -2.90 -0.18
N ASP A 14 -13.21 -2.44 -1.43
CA ASP A 14 -13.33 -3.29 -2.62
C ASP A 14 -12.36 -4.48 -2.63
N TYR A 15 -11.29 -4.44 -1.85
CA TYR A 15 -10.30 -5.53 -1.75
C TYR A 15 -10.64 -6.59 -0.71
N PHE A 16 -11.71 -6.40 0.05
CA PHE A 16 -12.11 -7.31 1.12
C PHE A 16 -13.30 -8.21 0.71
N PRO A 17 -13.62 -9.25 1.50
CA PRO A 17 -14.74 -10.15 1.20
C PRO A 17 -16.04 -9.43 0.89
N GLY A 18 -16.63 -9.75 -0.27
CA GLY A 18 -17.81 -9.10 -0.80
C GLY A 18 -17.57 -7.77 -1.54
N GLY A 19 -16.34 -7.30 -1.65
CA GLY A 19 -15.95 -6.15 -2.46
C GLY A 19 -15.85 -6.47 -3.96
N ALA A 20 -15.78 -5.44 -4.79
CA ALA A 20 -15.75 -5.59 -6.25
C ALA A 20 -14.45 -6.21 -6.80
N MET A 21 -13.37 -6.25 -6.01
CA MET A 21 -12.05 -6.77 -6.39
C MET A 21 -11.42 -7.52 -5.22
N GLU A 22 -12.10 -8.51 -4.67
CA GLU A 22 -11.62 -9.26 -3.50
C GLU A 22 -10.23 -9.87 -3.73
N LEU A 23 -9.33 -9.70 -2.76
CA LEU A 23 -7.97 -10.21 -2.77
C LEU A 23 -7.81 -11.41 -1.85
N VAL A 24 -6.85 -12.27 -2.18
CA VAL A 24 -6.46 -13.37 -1.30
C VAL A 24 -5.62 -12.83 -0.14
N GLY A 25 -6.06 -13.11 1.09
CA GLY A 25 -5.33 -12.70 2.31
C GLY A 25 -5.47 -11.22 2.67
N SER A 26 -6.45 -10.48 2.13
CA SER A 26 -6.63 -9.06 2.42
C SER A 26 -6.90 -8.78 3.91
N THR A 27 -7.70 -9.61 4.56
CA THR A 27 -8.05 -9.45 5.99
C THR A 27 -6.83 -9.63 6.89
N GLU A 28 -6.04 -10.68 6.64
CA GLU A 28 -4.82 -10.96 7.40
C GLU A 28 -3.78 -9.87 7.19
N ALA A 29 -3.54 -9.45 5.95
CA ALA A 29 -2.60 -8.37 5.63
C ALA A 29 -3.02 -7.04 6.27
N ALA A 30 -4.31 -6.70 6.23
CA ALA A 30 -4.83 -5.49 6.86
C ALA A 30 -4.72 -5.53 8.39
N SER A 31 -4.89 -6.70 9.01
CA SER A 31 -4.65 -6.87 10.45
C SER A 31 -3.20 -6.57 10.83
N VAL A 32 -2.24 -7.01 10.02
CA VAL A 32 -0.83 -6.68 10.22
C VAL A 32 -0.58 -5.20 9.97
N ALA A 33 -1.11 -4.63 8.88
CA ALA A 33 -0.97 -3.20 8.57
C ALA A 33 -1.52 -2.31 9.70
N ALA A 34 -2.63 -2.70 10.34
CA ALA A 34 -3.19 -2.00 11.49
C ALA A 34 -2.23 -1.97 12.69
N LYS A 35 -1.52 -3.09 12.96
CA LYS A 35 -0.51 -3.15 14.04
C LYS A 35 0.70 -2.28 13.71
N VAL A 36 1.17 -2.31 12.47
CA VAL A 36 2.25 -1.41 12.00
C VAL A 36 1.84 0.05 12.18
N LYS A 37 0.63 0.42 11.75
CA LYS A 37 0.09 1.77 11.92
C LYS A 37 0.04 2.18 13.39
N ALA A 38 -0.49 1.31 14.26
CA ALA A 38 -0.58 1.58 15.68
C ALA A 38 0.81 1.81 16.31
N HIS A 39 1.83 1.04 15.91
CA HIS A 39 3.21 1.24 16.34
C HIS A 39 3.74 2.61 15.92
N PHE A 40 3.59 3.01 14.65
CA PHE A 40 4.03 4.33 14.17
C PHE A 40 3.35 5.48 14.93
N LYS A 41 2.06 5.35 15.18
CA LYS A 41 1.30 6.33 15.98
C LYS A 41 1.80 6.42 17.42
N ALA A 42 2.07 5.29 18.05
CA ALA A 42 2.60 5.24 19.43
C ALA A 42 3.99 5.88 19.55
N GLU A 43 4.83 5.75 18.52
CA GLU A 43 6.15 6.38 18.43
C GLU A 43 6.08 7.86 17.98
N GLY A 44 4.89 8.41 17.69
CA GLY A 44 4.73 9.77 17.20
C GLY A 44 5.28 9.99 15.79
N LEU A 45 5.38 8.91 14.99
CA LEU A 45 5.89 8.95 13.63
C LEU A 45 4.77 9.26 12.63
N PRO A 46 5.05 9.99 11.55
CA PRO A 46 4.04 10.35 10.56
C PRO A 46 3.49 9.14 9.80
N VAL A 47 2.18 9.17 9.54
CA VAL A 47 1.44 8.17 8.78
C VAL A 47 0.76 8.83 7.59
N PHE A 48 1.01 8.29 6.40
CA PHE A 48 0.42 8.70 5.13
C PHE A 48 -0.55 7.63 4.65
N MET A 49 -1.83 7.98 4.56
CA MET A 49 -2.92 7.12 4.13
C MET A 49 -3.22 7.39 2.66
N VAL A 50 -2.82 6.49 1.79
CA VAL A 50 -3.03 6.61 0.33
C VAL A 50 -4.32 5.90 -0.05
N GLN A 51 -5.20 6.63 -0.74
CA GLN A 51 -6.49 6.14 -1.24
C GLN A 51 -6.53 6.23 -2.76
N HIS A 52 -6.79 5.14 -3.43
CA HIS A 52 -7.01 5.11 -4.88
C HIS A 52 -8.48 5.41 -5.20
N ILE A 53 -8.73 6.39 -6.05
CA ILE A 53 -10.04 6.65 -6.65
C ILE A 53 -9.91 6.46 -8.17
N SER A 54 -10.66 5.50 -8.71
CA SER A 54 -10.60 5.17 -10.12
C SER A 54 -11.26 6.24 -10.98
N THR A 55 -10.52 6.76 -11.96
CA THR A 55 -11.02 7.74 -12.95
C THR A 55 -11.04 7.18 -14.37
N ARG A 56 -10.62 5.90 -14.55
CA ARG A 56 -10.57 5.27 -15.87
C ARG A 56 -11.97 5.00 -16.39
N PRO A 57 -12.24 5.21 -17.68
CA PRO A 57 -13.42 4.70 -18.33
C PRO A 57 -13.52 3.18 -18.13
N ASN A 58 -14.71 2.68 -17.79
CA ASN A 58 -14.98 1.25 -17.54
C ASN A 58 -14.26 0.64 -16.30
N ALA A 59 -13.83 1.45 -15.34
CA ALA A 59 -13.36 0.93 -14.06
C ALA A 59 -14.47 0.13 -13.37
N THR A 60 -14.11 -0.97 -12.71
CA THR A 60 -15.04 -1.90 -12.04
C THR A 60 -14.92 -1.87 -10.53
N PHE A 61 -13.89 -1.20 -9.99
CA PHE A 61 -13.66 -1.07 -8.55
C PHE A 61 -13.02 0.29 -8.22
N PHE A 62 -13.06 0.67 -6.97
CA PHE A 62 -12.66 1.98 -6.45
C PHE A 62 -13.40 3.13 -7.12
N LEU A 63 -14.67 2.90 -7.44
CA LEU A 63 -15.52 3.90 -8.08
C LEU A 63 -15.83 5.05 -7.11
N PRO A 64 -15.79 6.31 -7.58
CA PRO A 64 -16.13 7.46 -6.76
C PRO A 64 -17.51 7.31 -6.11
N ASN A 65 -17.65 7.78 -4.87
CA ASN A 65 -18.91 7.80 -4.13
C ASN A 65 -19.53 6.42 -3.86
N THR A 66 -18.72 5.36 -3.83
CA THR A 66 -19.14 4.02 -3.43
C THR A 66 -18.52 3.64 -2.09
N ARG A 67 -19.13 2.69 -1.37
CA ARG A 67 -18.53 2.11 -0.16
C ARG A 67 -17.21 1.40 -0.47
N GLY A 68 -17.07 0.85 -1.67
CA GLY A 68 -15.89 0.10 -2.10
C GLY A 68 -14.61 0.93 -2.12
N VAL A 69 -14.71 2.23 -2.45
CA VAL A 69 -13.57 3.14 -2.51
C VAL A 69 -13.10 3.64 -1.14
N GLU A 70 -13.92 3.51 -0.10
CA GLU A 70 -13.58 3.98 1.25
C GLU A 70 -12.43 3.17 1.84
N ILE A 71 -11.59 3.84 2.64
CA ILE A 71 -10.54 3.18 3.42
C ILE A 71 -11.19 2.19 4.39
N HIS A 72 -10.66 0.97 4.42
CA HIS A 72 -11.19 -0.09 5.27
C HIS A 72 -11.03 0.24 6.75
N GLU A 73 -12.03 -0.12 7.56
CA GLU A 73 -12.11 0.23 8.99
C GLU A 73 -10.91 -0.25 9.83
N SER A 74 -10.25 -1.34 9.42
CA SER A 74 -9.05 -1.86 10.12
C SER A 74 -7.89 -0.86 10.19
N VAL A 75 -7.81 0.06 9.23
CA VAL A 75 -6.76 1.08 9.13
C VAL A 75 -7.35 2.48 8.96
N LYS A 76 -8.57 2.69 9.46
CA LYS A 76 -9.30 3.97 9.32
C LYS A 76 -8.41 5.19 9.52
N LEU A 77 -8.76 6.28 8.85
CA LEU A 77 -8.13 7.59 9.07
C LEU A 77 -8.32 8.04 10.52
N GLU A 78 -7.27 8.54 11.11
CA GLU A 78 -7.25 9.07 12.48
C GLU A 78 -6.66 10.48 12.49
N GLU A 79 -6.87 11.19 13.57
CA GLU A 79 -6.30 12.52 13.75
C GLU A 79 -4.76 12.48 13.60
N GLY A 80 -4.23 13.41 12.81
CA GLY A 80 -2.80 13.51 12.50
C GLY A 80 -2.34 12.67 11.29
N ASP A 81 -3.17 11.76 10.76
CA ASP A 81 -2.84 11.05 9.53
C ASP A 81 -2.90 12.00 8.33
N GLN A 82 -1.93 11.85 7.40
CA GLN A 82 -1.93 12.59 6.14
C GLN A 82 -2.68 11.79 5.08
N HIS A 83 -3.79 12.32 4.56
CA HIS A 83 -4.59 11.67 3.52
C HIS A 83 -4.13 12.10 2.12
N VAL A 84 -3.77 11.12 1.29
CA VAL A 84 -3.32 11.33 -0.10
C VAL A 84 -4.23 10.56 -1.04
N VAL A 85 -4.85 11.26 -1.98
CA VAL A 85 -5.67 10.64 -3.03
C VAL A 85 -4.84 10.47 -4.30
N LYS A 86 -4.92 9.29 -4.93
CA LYS A 86 -4.27 8.99 -6.20
C LYS A 86 -5.23 8.38 -7.21
N HIS A 87 -4.83 8.44 -8.50
CA HIS A 87 -5.58 7.87 -9.62
C HIS A 87 -4.75 6.87 -10.46
N TYR A 88 -3.50 6.65 -10.08
CA TYR A 88 -2.55 5.76 -10.75
C TYR A 88 -1.94 4.77 -9.74
N PRO A 89 -1.37 3.64 -10.20
CA PRO A 89 -0.69 2.70 -9.31
C PRO A 89 0.44 3.34 -8.48
N ASN A 90 1.27 4.18 -9.11
CA ASN A 90 2.33 4.92 -8.43
C ASN A 90 1.74 5.99 -7.50
N SER A 91 1.98 5.88 -6.20
CA SER A 91 1.46 6.81 -5.19
C SER A 91 2.07 8.22 -5.26
N PHE A 92 3.17 8.38 -5.99
CA PHE A 92 3.80 9.71 -6.21
C PHE A 92 3.28 10.41 -7.47
N ARG A 93 2.65 9.65 -8.40
CA ARG A 93 2.21 10.21 -9.67
C ARG A 93 0.97 11.07 -9.50
N GLU A 94 1.11 12.36 -9.84
CA GLU A 94 0.02 13.35 -9.78
C GLU A 94 -0.62 13.46 -8.39
N THR A 95 0.23 13.37 -7.34
CA THR A 95 -0.14 13.54 -5.94
C THR A 95 0.83 14.50 -5.25
N ASN A 96 0.48 14.91 -4.05
CA ASN A 96 1.34 15.73 -3.18
C ASN A 96 2.19 14.89 -2.20
N LEU A 97 2.25 13.55 -2.36
CA LEU A 97 2.92 12.68 -1.40
C LEU A 97 4.40 13.05 -1.23
N LEU A 98 5.13 13.28 -2.34
CA LEU A 98 6.54 13.63 -2.29
C LEU A 98 6.79 14.93 -1.51
N GLU A 99 5.99 15.97 -1.80
CA GLU A 99 6.08 17.26 -1.13
C GLU A 99 5.83 17.15 0.38
N LEU A 100 4.79 16.39 0.77
CA LEU A 100 4.46 16.16 2.17
C LEU A 100 5.58 15.42 2.92
N LEU A 101 6.17 14.38 2.30
CA LEU A 101 7.30 13.65 2.87
C LEU A 101 8.54 14.55 3.04
N GLN A 102 8.88 15.32 2.01
CA GLN A 102 10.03 16.24 2.03
C GLN A 102 9.87 17.35 3.07
N THR A 103 8.67 17.93 3.18
CA THR A 103 8.36 18.98 4.16
C THR A 103 8.54 18.50 5.60
N GLN A 104 8.32 17.19 5.85
CA GLN A 104 8.51 16.58 7.16
C GLN A 104 9.91 16.01 7.35
N GLY A 105 10.83 16.18 6.39
CA GLY A 105 12.20 15.70 6.46
C GLY A 105 12.30 14.17 6.48
N VAL A 106 11.37 13.46 5.86
CA VAL A 106 11.35 12.00 5.79
C VAL A 106 12.42 11.50 4.82
N GLU A 107 13.21 10.52 5.24
CA GLU A 107 14.25 9.84 4.44
C GLU A 107 14.01 8.33 4.35
N GLU A 108 13.29 7.75 5.30
CA GLU A 108 12.99 6.32 5.36
C GLU A 108 11.48 6.08 5.29
N LEU A 109 11.06 5.15 4.44
CA LEU A 109 9.66 4.76 4.29
C LEU A 109 9.46 3.30 4.70
N THR A 110 8.49 3.06 5.59
CA THR A 110 7.89 1.73 5.75
C THR A 110 6.61 1.72 4.92
N ILE A 111 6.46 0.73 4.04
CA ILE A 111 5.30 0.62 3.13
C ILE A 111 4.52 -0.65 3.45
N VAL A 112 3.19 -0.52 3.50
CA VAL A 112 2.22 -1.62 3.66
C VAL A 112 1.04 -1.39 2.72
N GLY A 113 0.30 -2.42 2.36
CA GLY A 113 -0.95 -2.25 1.60
C GLY A 113 -1.14 -3.20 0.42
N MET A 114 -1.90 -2.77 -0.59
CA MET A 114 -2.42 -3.63 -1.66
C MET A 114 -2.43 -2.89 -3.01
N MET A 115 -2.34 -3.58 -4.17
CA MET A 115 -1.96 -5.01 -4.35
C MET A 115 -0.45 -5.10 -4.49
N THR A 116 0.14 -6.18 -4.00
CA THR A 116 1.59 -6.43 -4.04
C THR A 116 2.18 -6.21 -5.44
N HIS A 117 1.55 -6.75 -6.49
CA HIS A 117 2.04 -6.67 -7.88
C HIS A 117 1.72 -5.36 -8.61
N MET A 118 0.96 -4.45 -8.01
CA MET A 118 0.52 -3.21 -8.66
C MET A 118 0.95 -1.97 -7.87
N CYS A 119 0.07 -1.46 -7.03
CA CYS A 119 0.32 -0.19 -6.33
C CYS A 119 1.51 -0.28 -5.37
N ILE A 120 1.72 -1.43 -4.74
CA ILE A 120 2.88 -1.64 -3.86
C ILE A 120 4.16 -1.69 -4.66
N ASP A 121 4.30 -2.59 -5.64
CA ASP A 121 5.50 -2.71 -6.48
C ASP A 121 5.87 -1.37 -7.13
N THR A 122 4.88 -0.70 -7.73
CA THR A 122 5.09 0.58 -8.42
C THR A 122 5.52 1.68 -7.45
N THR A 123 4.89 1.78 -6.28
CA THR A 123 5.21 2.81 -5.28
C THR A 123 6.57 2.58 -4.64
N VAL A 124 6.92 1.33 -4.32
CA VAL A 124 8.22 0.97 -3.74
C VAL A 124 9.36 1.33 -4.69
N ARG A 125 9.25 0.96 -5.98
CA ARG A 125 10.27 1.30 -6.99
C ARG A 125 10.41 2.80 -7.16
N ALA A 126 9.29 3.52 -7.26
CA ALA A 126 9.31 4.97 -7.35
C ALA A 126 9.91 5.64 -6.10
N ALA A 127 9.61 5.16 -4.90
CA ALA A 127 10.20 5.66 -3.67
C ALA A 127 11.74 5.48 -3.64
N SER A 128 12.22 4.31 -4.06
CA SER A 128 13.65 4.02 -4.19
C SER A 128 14.33 4.94 -5.21
N ASP A 129 13.71 5.13 -6.39
CA ASP A 129 14.23 6.02 -7.44
C ASP A 129 14.26 7.49 -7.00
N LEU A 130 13.36 7.90 -6.10
CA LEU A 130 13.33 9.22 -5.48
C LEU A 130 14.33 9.38 -4.33
N GLY A 131 15.09 8.33 -4.00
CA GLY A 131 16.15 8.35 -3.00
C GLY A 131 15.75 8.00 -1.58
N PHE A 132 14.52 7.56 -1.34
CA PHE A 132 14.10 7.06 -0.03
C PHE A 132 14.71 5.69 0.27
N LYS A 133 15.10 5.48 1.52
CA LYS A 133 15.36 4.14 2.02
C LYS A 133 14.03 3.46 2.32
N VAL A 134 13.76 2.32 1.68
CA VAL A 134 12.44 1.67 1.76
C VAL A 134 12.50 0.35 2.50
N GLU A 135 11.57 0.16 3.44
CA GLU A 135 11.21 -1.10 4.05
C GLU A 135 9.79 -1.48 3.61
N LEU A 136 9.61 -2.67 3.05
CA LEU A 136 8.32 -3.23 2.71
C LEU A 136 7.95 -4.34 3.68
N ILE A 137 6.82 -4.22 4.38
CA ILE A 137 6.34 -5.28 5.27
C ILE A 137 5.53 -6.28 4.44
N GLY A 138 6.16 -7.40 4.06
CA GLY A 138 5.59 -8.36 3.13
C GLY A 138 4.27 -8.96 3.63
N ASN A 139 4.19 -9.39 4.88
CA ASN A 139 2.97 -9.95 5.47
C ASN A 139 1.86 -8.90 5.77
N ALA A 140 2.11 -7.62 5.51
CA ALA A 140 1.11 -6.55 5.51
C ALA A 140 0.67 -6.19 4.07
N CYS A 141 0.96 -7.05 3.09
CA CYS A 141 0.56 -6.88 1.69
C CYS A 141 -0.27 -8.07 1.22
N ALA A 142 -1.21 -7.80 0.29
CA ALA A 142 -2.06 -8.82 -0.32
C ALA A 142 -2.17 -8.62 -1.83
N THR A 143 -2.55 -9.68 -2.53
CA THR A 143 -2.71 -9.67 -3.98
C THR A 143 -3.79 -10.67 -4.42
N LYS A 144 -3.89 -10.93 -5.72
CA LYS A 144 -4.86 -11.86 -6.32
C LYS A 144 -4.18 -12.79 -7.31
N ASN A 145 -4.90 -13.82 -7.76
CA ASN A 145 -4.48 -14.61 -8.91
C ASN A 145 -4.35 -13.71 -10.14
N LEU A 146 -3.34 -13.96 -10.95
CA LEU A 146 -3.15 -13.30 -12.25
C LEU A 146 -3.33 -14.32 -13.37
N GLU A 147 -3.81 -13.83 -14.52
CA GLU A 147 -3.95 -14.65 -15.73
C GLU A 147 -3.28 -13.93 -16.91
N HIS A 148 -2.54 -14.69 -17.69
CA HIS A 148 -1.95 -14.26 -18.95
C HIS A 148 -1.87 -15.43 -19.92
N ASP A 149 -2.39 -15.26 -21.13
CA ASP A 149 -2.43 -16.30 -22.18
C ASP A 149 -2.98 -17.66 -21.70
N GLY A 150 -4.08 -17.62 -20.93
CA GLY A 150 -4.73 -18.82 -20.38
C GLY A 150 -3.96 -19.49 -19.23
N ARG A 151 -2.82 -18.96 -18.82
CA ARG A 151 -2.06 -19.43 -17.66
C ARG A 151 -2.44 -18.64 -16.42
N ILE A 152 -2.92 -19.33 -15.41
CA ILE A 152 -3.21 -18.75 -14.09
C ILE A 152 -1.98 -18.89 -13.21
N VAL A 153 -1.57 -17.77 -12.58
CA VAL A 153 -0.55 -17.71 -11.54
C VAL A 153 -1.25 -17.45 -10.22
N ALA A 154 -1.09 -18.34 -9.27
CA ALA A 154 -1.74 -18.22 -7.97
C ALA A 154 -1.27 -16.98 -7.20
N ALA A 155 -2.14 -16.40 -6.39
CA ALA A 155 -1.83 -15.20 -5.60
C ALA A 155 -0.58 -15.37 -4.72
N ALA A 156 -0.37 -16.54 -4.14
CA ALA A 156 0.82 -16.83 -3.34
C ALA A 156 2.12 -16.76 -4.17
N ASP A 157 2.10 -17.28 -5.41
CA ASP A 157 3.26 -17.23 -6.31
C ASP A 157 3.50 -15.80 -6.83
N VAL A 158 2.42 -15.07 -7.17
CA VAL A 158 2.51 -13.66 -7.54
C VAL A 158 3.13 -12.85 -6.40
N HIS A 159 2.63 -13.02 -5.18
CA HIS A 159 3.13 -12.32 -4.00
C HIS A 159 4.61 -12.61 -3.77
N ALA A 160 4.99 -13.88 -3.73
CA ALA A 160 6.38 -14.31 -3.52
C ALA A 160 7.31 -13.76 -4.61
N ALA A 161 6.92 -13.82 -5.89
CA ALA A 161 7.72 -13.33 -7.01
C ALA A 161 7.98 -11.82 -6.93
N TYR A 162 6.94 -11.03 -6.62
CA TYR A 162 7.09 -9.57 -6.51
C TYR A 162 7.89 -9.16 -5.28
N LEU A 163 7.69 -9.79 -4.12
CA LEU A 163 8.52 -9.54 -2.95
C LEU A 163 9.99 -9.88 -3.22
N ALA A 164 10.27 -11.00 -3.90
CA ALA A 164 11.62 -11.38 -4.28
C ALA A 164 12.25 -10.39 -5.27
N ALA A 165 11.49 -9.87 -6.24
CA ALA A 165 11.98 -8.88 -7.22
C ALA A 165 12.29 -7.51 -6.59
N ILE A 166 11.59 -7.15 -5.51
CA ILE A 166 11.79 -5.90 -4.77
C ILE A 166 12.98 -6.03 -3.80
N HIS A 167 13.11 -7.18 -3.15
CA HIS A 167 14.06 -7.39 -2.07
C HIS A 167 15.52 -7.19 -2.51
N GLY A 168 16.25 -6.38 -1.75
CA GLY A 168 17.66 -6.09 -1.96
C GLY A 168 17.98 -5.06 -3.06
N SER A 169 17.08 -4.86 -4.04
CA SER A 169 17.30 -3.90 -5.11
C SER A 169 16.56 -2.57 -4.88
N PHE A 170 15.33 -2.61 -4.35
CA PHE A 170 14.50 -1.43 -4.16
C PHE A 170 14.09 -1.22 -2.70
N ALA A 171 13.95 -2.29 -1.93
CA ALA A 171 13.57 -2.23 -0.53
C ALA A 171 14.17 -3.40 0.28
N ALA A 172 14.27 -3.22 1.58
CA ALA A 172 14.35 -4.33 2.51
C ALA A 172 12.93 -4.91 2.68
N VAL A 173 12.69 -6.16 2.23
CA VAL A 173 11.43 -6.84 2.49
C VAL A 173 11.55 -7.60 3.79
N THR A 174 10.68 -7.28 4.73
CA THR A 174 10.63 -7.86 6.08
C THR A 174 9.24 -8.35 6.42
N GLU A 175 9.10 -9.03 7.55
CA GLU A 175 7.81 -9.39 8.12
C GLU A 175 7.63 -8.70 9.47
N TRP A 176 6.45 -8.16 9.69
CA TRP A 176 6.08 -7.67 11.01
C TRP A 176 5.91 -8.85 11.96
N LYS A 177 6.72 -8.88 13.01
CA LYS A 177 6.63 -9.85 14.10
C LYS A 177 6.08 -9.13 15.33
N ASN A 178 5.06 -9.71 15.95
CA ASN A 178 4.48 -9.21 17.19
C ASN A 178 5.50 -9.27 18.32
#